data_db55b142016203f23f9106cf8868fb87
#
_entry.id   db55b142016203f23f9106cf8868fb87
#
_cell.length_a   1.000
_cell.length_b   1.000
_cell.length_c   1.000
_cell.angle_alpha   90.00
_cell.angle_beta   90.00
_cell.angle_gamma   90.00
#
_symmetry.space_group_name_H-M   'P 1'
#
loop_
_entity.id
_entity.type
_entity.pdbx_description
1 polymer ?
#
loop_
_entity_poly.entity_id
_entity_poly.type
_entity_poly.pdbx_seq_one_letter_code
_entity_poly.pdbx_strand_id
1 'polypeptide(L)'
;MKVEIKANGKTIEAEISKEQAKELGLIAKKNTGYEQVEYRDEYYSVNVLGGVDDTCDVGLITDKAAYFGGNYYSDEKIAENNAKADRLLRKLRQWQALNDEPVSKKDWDKEKWTIGYNHCKDGSGHDIGLEPRCFLK
;
A
#
# COMPACT_ATOMS: atom_id res chain seq x y z
N MET A 1 1.18 20.03 -20.67
CA MET A 1 0.61 20.88 -19.60
C MET A 1 1.04 22.31 -19.86
N LYS A 2 0.09 23.27 -19.84
CA LYS A 2 0.42 24.71 -20.03
C LYS A 2 0.83 25.30 -18.69
N VAL A 3 1.90 26.03 -18.66
CA VAL A 3 2.40 26.78 -17.49
C VAL A 3 2.66 28.22 -17.87
N GLU A 4 2.32 29.14 -16.97
CA GLU A 4 2.64 30.56 -17.11
C GLU A 4 3.95 30.86 -16.35
N ILE A 5 4.92 31.38 -17.05
CA ILE A 5 6.19 31.80 -16.47
C ILE A 5 6.19 33.33 -16.42
N LYS A 6 6.28 33.91 -15.23
CA LYS A 6 6.38 35.35 -15.01
C LYS A 6 7.82 35.71 -14.69
N ALA A 7 8.47 36.45 -15.57
CA ALA A 7 9.83 36.95 -15.38
C ALA A 7 9.93 38.38 -15.89
N ASN A 8 10.53 39.27 -15.13
CA ASN A 8 10.78 40.67 -15.49
C ASN A 8 9.55 41.44 -15.98
N GLY A 9 8.39 41.21 -15.35
CA GLY A 9 7.13 41.85 -15.71
C GLY A 9 6.47 41.36 -17.01
N LYS A 10 7.04 40.32 -17.63
CA LYS A 10 6.47 39.63 -18.80
C LYS A 10 5.94 38.27 -18.40
N THR A 11 4.79 37.90 -18.96
CA THR A 11 4.22 36.56 -18.84
C THR A 11 4.43 35.80 -20.15
N ILE A 12 4.97 34.61 -20.07
CA ILE A 12 5.20 33.71 -21.21
C ILE A 12 4.44 32.42 -20.91
N GLU A 13 3.60 31.99 -21.84
CA GLU A 13 2.98 30.67 -21.79
C GLU A 13 3.92 29.66 -22.44
N ALA A 14 4.20 28.57 -21.78
CA ALA A 14 4.99 27.46 -22.29
C ALA A 14 4.23 26.13 -22.12
N GLU A 15 4.36 25.23 -23.07
CA GLU A 15 3.91 23.85 -22.93
C GLU A 15 5.08 22.99 -22.48
N ILE A 16 4.91 22.31 -21.33
CA ILE A 16 5.90 21.39 -20.79
C ILE A 16 5.32 19.99 -20.66
N SER A 17 6.17 18.97 -20.73
CA SER A 17 5.77 17.59 -20.47
C SER A 17 5.45 17.36 -18.99
N LYS A 18 4.78 16.24 -18.65
CA LYS A 18 4.53 15.88 -17.25
C LYS A 18 5.83 15.60 -16.50
N GLU A 19 6.82 15.04 -17.17
CA GLU A 19 8.15 14.74 -16.63
C GLU A 19 8.87 16.03 -16.26
N GLN A 20 8.92 17.01 -17.20
CA GLN A 20 9.51 18.34 -16.96
C GLN A 20 8.78 19.08 -15.82
N ALA A 21 7.44 18.96 -15.76
CA ALA A 21 6.68 19.57 -14.68
C ALA A 21 6.97 18.95 -13.31
N LYS A 22 7.29 17.64 -13.25
CA LYS A 22 7.76 16.97 -12.02
C LYS A 22 9.15 17.43 -11.63
N GLU A 23 10.09 17.50 -12.57
CA GLU A 23 11.46 17.98 -12.32
C GLU A 23 11.49 19.44 -11.83
N LEU A 24 10.57 20.26 -12.33
CA LEU A 24 10.42 21.65 -11.90
C LEU A 24 9.59 21.82 -10.61
N GLY A 25 9.14 20.71 -9.98
CA GLY A 25 8.34 20.76 -8.76
C GLY A 25 6.94 21.37 -8.94
N LEU A 26 6.46 21.55 -10.16
CA LEU A 26 5.14 22.12 -10.49
C LEU A 26 3.98 21.13 -10.29
N ILE A 27 4.29 19.84 -10.22
CA ILE A 27 3.34 18.79 -9.88
C ILE A 27 3.72 18.27 -8.51
N ALA A 28 2.84 18.46 -7.53
CA ALA A 28 3.03 17.89 -6.21
C ALA A 28 3.26 16.38 -6.32
N LYS A 29 4.33 15.86 -5.74
CA LYS A 29 4.54 14.42 -5.57
C LYS A 29 3.37 13.92 -4.73
N LYS A 30 2.65 12.92 -5.24
CA LYS A 30 1.61 12.27 -4.43
C LYS A 30 2.34 11.55 -3.29
N ASN A 31 2.18 12.06 -2.08
CA ASN A 31 2.70 11.39 -0.90
C ASN A 31 1.86 10.14 -0.65
N THR A 32 2.47 8.97 -0.77
CA THR A 32 1.82 7.66 -0.59
C THR A 32 2.03 7.10 0.80
N GLY A 33 2.92 7.71 1.59
CA GLY A 33 3.31 7.23 2.91
C GLY A 33 4.38 6.12 2.88
N TYR A 34 4.93 5.80 1.69
CA TYR A 34 6.00 4.80 1.49
C TYR A 34 7.29 5.42 0.95
N GLU A 35 7.35 6.74 0.86
CA GLU A 35 8.55 7.45 0.40
C GLU A 35 9.64 7.38 1.46
N GLN A 36 10.90 7.32 1.00
CA GLN A 36 12.02 7.49 1.89
C GLN A 36 12.05 8.95 2.38
N VAL A 37 12.17 9.13 3.70
CA VAL A 37 12.29 10.45 4.32
C VAL A 37 13.70 11.01 4.12
N GLU A 38 13.89 12.29 4.42
CA GLU A 38 15.21 12.92 4.39
C GLU A 38 16.09 12.43 5.56
N TYR A 39 17.41 12.58 5.40
CA TYR A 39 18.36 12.17 6.43
C TYR A 39 18.09 12.91 7.75
N ARG A 40 17.89 12.15 8.84
CA ARG A 40 17.50 12.57 10.18
C ARG A 40 16.02 12.91 10.37
N ASP A 41 15.19 12.70 9.35
CA ASP A 41 13.74 12.75 9.55
C ASP A 41 13.21 11.43 10.12
N GLU A 42 12.06 11.52 10.74
CA GLU A 42 11.38 10.36 11.34
C GLU A 42 10.67 9.52 10.27
N TYR A 43 10.79 8.22 10.43
CA TYR A 43 9.95 7.23 9.73
C TYR A 43 9.34 6.26 10.73
N TYR A 44 8.31 5.56 10.32
CA TYR A 44 7.56 4.61 11.13
C TYR A 44 7.78 3.19 10.62
N SER A 45 7.79 2.23 11.52
CA SER A 45 7.88 0.82 11.20
C SER A 45 6.97 -0.03 12.09
N VAL A 46 6.51 -1.18 11.57
CA VAL A 46 5.71 -2.12 12.35
C VAL A 46 6.65 -3.08 13.07
N ASN A 47 6.56 -3.12 14.40
CA ASN A 47 7.37 -3.99 15.23
C ASN A 47 6.83 -5.43 15.30
N VAL A 48 7.61 -6.33 15.89
CA VAL A 48 7.27 -7.77 16.02
C VAL A 48 5.99 -8.03 16.81
N LEU A 49 5.60 -7.11 17.70
CA LEU A 49 4.36 -7.20 18.49
C LEU A 49 3.15 -6.67 17.72
N GLY A 50 3.36 -6.10 16.53
CA GLY A 50 2.34 -5.50 15.70
C GLY A 50 1.94 -4.09 16.13
N GLY A 51 2.78 -3.40 16.90
CA GLY A 51 2.71 -1.98 17.16
C GLY A 51 3.48 -1.19 16.10
N VAL A 52 3.40 0.13 16.16
CA VAL A 52 4.17 1.05 15.32
C VAL A 52 5.23 1.70 16.20
N ASP A 53 6.46 1.71 15.73
CA ASP A 53 7.59 2.41 16.32
C ASP A 53 8.04 3.54 15.39
N ASP A 54 8.42 4.66 15.96
CA ASP A 54 9.08 5.77 15.29
C ASP A 54 10.60 5.65 15.40
N THR A 55 11.31 6.01 14.35
CA THR A 55 12.77 5.93 14.25
C THR A 55 13.28 7.00 13.30
N CYS A 56 14.45 7.60 13.60
CA CYS A 56 15.10 8.52 12.67
C CYS A 56 15.91 7.78 11.61
N ASP A 57 15.74 8.16 10.32
CA ASP A 57 16.59 7.66 9.23
C ASP A 57 17.99 8.31 9.33
N VAL A 58 18.95 7.55 9.77
CA VAL A 58 20.36 7.98 9.83
C VAL A 58 21.23 7.21 8.83
N GLY A 59 20.61 6.54 7.86
CA GLY A 59 21.27 5.82 6.78
C GLY A 59 21.92 4.52 7.21
N LEU A 60 21.52 3.96 8.35
CA LEU A 60 22.02 2.67 8.84
C LEU A 60 21.56 1.51 7.95
N ILE A 61 22.21 0.39 8.09
CA ILE A 61 21.81 -0.84 7.39
C ILE A 61 20.40 -1.29 7.77
N THR A 62 19.98 -1.00 9.01
CA THR A 62 18.64 -1.27 9.53
C THR A 62 17.57 -0.42 8.83
N ASP A 63 17.84 0.87 8.57
CA ASP A 63 16.92 1.77 7.88
C ASP A 63 16.73 1.32 6.44
N LYS A 64 17.83 0.96 5.77
CA LYS A 64 17.80 0.39 4.41
C LYS A 64 17.06 -0.93 4.38
N ALA A 65 17.27 -1.82 5.35
CA ALA A 65 16.58 -3.09 5.43
C ALA A 65 15.07 -2.90 5.65
N ALA A 66 14.67 -1.93 6.48
CA ALA A 66 13.26 -1.58 6.68
C ALA A 66 12.63 -1.07 5.38
N TYR A 67 13.32 -0.17 4.66
CA TYR A 67 12.85 0.38 3.39
C TYR A 67 12.68 -0.69 2.30
N PHE A 68 13.72 -1.49 2.05
CA PHE A 68 13.68 -2.55 1.05
C PHE A 68 12.77 -3.72 1.45
N GLY A 69 12.60 -3.95 2.75
CA GLY A 69 11.68 -4.95 3.29
C GLY A 69 10.21 -4.52 3.29
N GLY A 70 9.92 -3.27 2.89
CA GLY A 70 8.56 -2.75 2.84
C GLY A 70 7.95 -2.43 4.21
N ASN A 71 8.78 -2.31 5.25
CA ASN A 71 8.37 -1.95 6.61
C ASN A 71 8.93 -0.58 7.01
N TYR A 72 8.78 0.38 6.11
CA TYR A 72 9.25 1.76 6.24
C TYR A 72 8.15 2.69 5.74
N TYR A 73 7.66 3.56 6.57
CA TYR A 73 6.54 4.44 6.27
C TYR A 73 6.87 5.87 6.65
N SER A 74 6.65 6.81 5.74
CA SER A 74 6.79 8.25 6.01
C SER A 74 5.53 8.84 6.65
N ASP A 75 4.48 8.03 6.85
CA ASP A 75 3.21 8.44 7.43
C ASP A 75 2.77 7.43 8.50
N GLU A 76 2.59 7.90 9.74
CA GLU A 76 2.22 7.07 10.89
C GLU A 76 0.91 6.32 10.67
N LYS A 77 -0.09 6.99 10.10
CA LYS A 77 -1.42 6.39 9.87
C LYS A 77 -1.36 5.25 8.85
N ILE A 78 -0.50 5.36 7.86
CA ILE A 78 -0.24 4.28 6.91
C ILE A 78 0.44 3.11 7.63
N ALA A 79 1.44 3.36 8.50
CA ALA A 79 2.07 2.33 9.32
C ALA A 79 1.05 1.62 10.21
N GLU A 80 0.19 2.36 10.92
CA GLU A 80 -0.88 1.79 11.75
C GLU A 80 -1.85 0.90 10.97
N ASN A 81 -2.26 1.33 9.77
CA ASN A 81 -3.17 0.56 8.93
C ASN A 81 -2.53 -0.75 8.47
N ASN A 82 -1.23 -0.70 8.09
CA ASN A 82 -0.48 -1.90 7.75
C ASN A 82 -0.31 -2.84 8.95
N ALA A 83 -0.01 -2.30 10.15
CA ALA A 83 0.06 -3.08 11.37
C ALA A 83 -1.25 -3.83 11.69
N LYS A 84 -2.40 -3.16 11.49
CA LYS A 84 -3.74 -3.76 11.66
C LYS A 84 -3.99 -4.86 10.62
N ALA A 85 -3.64 -4.62 9.36
CA ALA A 85 -3.78 -5.58 8.26
C ALA A 85 -2.92 -6.83 8.49
N ASP A 86 -1.67 -6.67 8.89
CA ASP A 86 -0.75 -7.78 9.19
C ASP A 86 -1.24 -8.62 10.37
N ARG A 87 -1.76 -7.97 11.41
CA ARG A 87 -2.34 -8.67 12.57
C ARG A 87 -3.55 -9.50 12.15
N LEU A 88 -4.42 -8.93 11.31
CA LEU A 88 -5.57 -9.66 10.80
C LEU A 88 -5.14 -10.86 9.95
N LEU A 89 -4.19 -10.67 9.06
CA LEU A 89 -3.66 -11.74 8.20
C LEU A 89 -3.04 -12.89 9.02
N ARG A 90 -2.27 -12.57 10.07
CA ARG A 90 -1.73 -13.59 10.99
C ARG A 90 -2.83 -14.37 11.70
N LYS A 91 -3.88 -13.69 12.17
CA LYS A 91 -5.05 -14.33 12.81
C LYS A 91 -5.80 -15.23 11.82
N LEU A 92 -5.99 -14.78 10.59
CA LEU A 92 -6.65 -15.59 9.54
C LEU A 92 -5.84 -16.85 9.23
N ARG A 93 -4.52 -16.75 9.09
CA ARG A 93 -3.64 -17.91 8.88
C ARG A 93 -3.68 -18.89 10.05
N GLN A 94 -3.68 -18.36 11.30
CA GLN A 94 -3.83 -19.18 12.50
C GLN A 94 -5.18 -19.90 12.53
N TRP A 95 -6.26 -19.17 12.25
CA TRP A 95 -7.60 -19.73 12.17
C TRP A 95 -7.68 -20.82 11.09
N GLN A 96 -7.15 -20.54 9.92
CA GLN A 96 -7.07 -21.50 8.82
C GLN A 96 -6.34 -22.78 9.27
N ALA A 97 -5.14 -22.65 9.83
CA ALA A 97 -4.37 -23.81 10.29
C ALA A 97 -5.08 -24.67 11.34
N LEU A 98 -5.96 -24.05 12.16
CA LEU A 98 -6.73 -24.74 13.19
C LEU A 98 -8.03 -25.36 12.68
N ASN A 99 -8.56 -24.90 11.55
CA ASN A 99 -9.91 -25.25 11.08
C ASN A 99 -9.92 -25.88 9.67
N ASP A 100 -8.84 -25.76 8.91
CA ASP A 100 -8.76 -26.38 7.58
C ASP A 100 -8.54 -27.90 7.70
N GLU A 101 -9.48 -28.66 7.14
CA GLU A 101 -9.23 -30.06 6.83
C GLU A 101 -8.42 -30.16 5.54
N PRO A 102 -7.42 -31.05 5.46
CA PRO A 102 -6.65 -31.25 4.23
C PRO A 102 -7.60 -31.67 3.10
N VAL A 103 -7.70 -30.81 2.09
CA VAL A 103 -8.53 -31.08 0.90
C VAL A 103 -7.96 -32.30 0.19
N SER A 104 -8.67 -33.42 0.22
CA SER A 104 -8.27 -34.63 -0.50
C SER A 104 -8.38 -34.40 -2.01
N LYS A 105 -7.61 -35.17 -2.81
CA LYS A 105 -7.74 -35.14 -4.30
C LYS A 105 -9.18 -35.37 -4.76
N LYS A 106 -9.97 -36.17 -4.03
CA LYS A 106 -11.39 -36.45 -4.32
C LYS A 106 -12.30 -35.23 -4.11
N ASP A 107 -11.86 -34.24 -3.34
CA ASP A 107 -12.63 -33.04 -3.02
C ASP A 107 -12.30 -31.86 -3.95
N TRP A 108 -11.39 -32.05 -4.93
CA TRP A 108 -11.00 -30.99 -5.87
C TRP A 108 -12.15 -30.61 -6.84
N ASP A 109 -13.07 -31.51 -7.08
CA ASP A 109 -14.24 -31.31 -7.95
C ASP A 109 -15.46 -30.73 -7.19
N LYS A 110 -15.36 -30.52 -5.86
CA LYS A 110 -16.43 -29.91 -5.07
C LYS A 110 -16.39 -28.39 -5.15
N GLU A 111 -17.55 -27.77 -4.98
CA GLU A 111 -17.66 -26.32 -4.85
C GLU A 111 -16.76 -25.78 -3.73
N LYS A 112 -15.99 -24.77 -4.04
CA LYS A 112 -15.09 -24.09 -3.09
C LYS A 112 -15.52 -22.65 -2.91
N TRP A 113 -15.54 -22.21 -1.67
CA TRP A 113 -15.83 -20.84 -1.35
C TRP A 113 -14.57 -19.99 -1.44
N THR A 114 -14.65 -18.88 -2.15
CA THR A 114 -13.60 -17.87 -2.19
C THR A 114 -14.14 -16.57 -1.64
N ILE A 115 -13.32 -15.89 -0.84
CA ILE A 115 -13.60 -14.53 -0.45
C ILE A 115 -13.26 -13.64 -1.65
N GLY A 116 -14.28 -13.07 -2.27
CA GLY A 116 -14.14 -12.15 -3.40
C GLY A 116 -14.48 -10.73 -2.98
N TYR A 117 -13.80 -9.78 -3.58
CA TYR A 117 -14.16 -8.37 -3.47
C TYR A 117 -15.00 -7.97 -4.67
N ASN A 118 -16.28 -7.68 -4.43
CA ASN A 118 -17.18 -7.22 -5.48
C ASN A 118 -17.13 -5.70 -5.57
N HIS A 119 -16.63 -5.18 -6.68
CA HIS A 119 -16.71 -3.78 -7.00
C HIS A 119 -18.02 -3.52 -7.75
N CYS A 120 -19.03 -3.02 -7.05
CA CYS A 120 -20.26 -2.58 -7.69
C CYS A 120 -19.99 -1.38 -8.58
N LYS A 121 -20.28 -1.49 -9.88
CA LYS A 121 -20.06 -0.44 -10.88
C LYS A 121 -20.99 0.78 -10.72
N ASP A 122 -21.99 0.65 -9.87
CA ASP A 122 -23.05 1.68 -9.62
C ASP A 122 -22.73 2.63 -8.46
N GLY A 123 -21.55 2.49 -7.80
CA GLY A 123 -21.13 3.39 -6.73
C GLY A 123 -21.87 3.21 -5.39
N SER A 124 -22.74 2.20 -5.25
CA SER A 124 -23.60 2.00 -4.07
C SER A 124 -22.98 1.23 -2.92
N GLY A 125 -21.66 1.07 -2.89
CA GLY A 125 -20.95 0.43 -1.76
C GLY A 125 -20.07 -0.74 -2.16
N HIS A 126 -19.21 -1.12 -1.24
CA HIS A 126 -18.32 -2.28 -1.38
C HIS A 126 -18.80 -3.37 -0.45
N ASP A 127 -19.31 -4.47 -1.02
CA ASP A 127 -19.65 -5.65 -0.25
C ASP A 127 -18.54 -6.71 -0.34
N ILE A 128 -18.15 -7.24 0.82
CA ILE A 128 -17.31 -8.43 0.89
C ILE A 128 -18.25 -9.63 0.89
N GLY A 129 -18.39 -10.26 -0.26
CA GLY A 129 -19.23 -11.43 -0.42
C GLY A 129 -18.43 -12.74 -0.45
N LEU A 130 -19.05 -13.81 0.04
CA LEU A 130 -18.59 -15.17 -0.17
C LEU A 130 -19.28 -15.69 -1.44
N GLU A 131 -18.53 -15.92 -2.50
CA GLU A 131 -19.06 -16.50 -3.74
C GLU A 131 -18.55 -17.93 -3.94
N PRO A 132 -19.44 -18.89 -4.25
CA PRO A 132 -19.01 -20.20 -4.70
C PRO A 132 -18.43 -20.08 -6.10
N ARG A 133 -17.18 -20.48 -6.29
CA ARG A 133 -16.58 -20.61 -7.62
C ARG A 133 -16.39 -22.07 -7.97
N CYS A 134 -17.08 -22.51 -9.03
CA CYS A 134 -16.72 -23.74 -9.73
C CYS A 134 -15.47 -23.44 -10.58
N PHE A 135 -14.38 -24.13 -10.30
CA PHE A 135 -13.24 -24.15 -11.21
C PHE A 135 -13.60 -25.06 -12.39
N LEU A 136 -13.90 -24.45 -13.55
CA LEU A 136 -13.98 -25.18 -14.80
C LEU A 136 -12.60 -25.77 -15.12
N LYS A 137 -12.58 -27.02 -15.54
CA LYS A 137 -11.41 -27.79 -16.00
C LYS A 137 -10.76 -27.14 -17.21
#